data_d352862fa07d78e81a1c6c97a3db7097
#
_entry.id   d352862fa07d78e81a1c6c97a3db7097
#
_cell.length_a   1.000
_cell.length_b   1.000
_cell.length_c   1.000
_cell.angle_alpha   90.00
_cell.angle_beta   90.00
_cell.angle_gamma   90.00
#
_symmetry.space_group_name_H-M   'P 1'
#
loop_
_entity.id
_entity.type
_entity.pdbx_description
1 polymer ?
#
loop_
_entity_poly.entity_id
_entity_poly.type
_entity_poly.pdbx_seq_one_letter_code
_entity_poly.pdbx_strand_id
1 'polypeptide(L)'
;NLTTGAQMVALGNVTGGNIVTNGQVRSFNGTAVPAGGTAGAGYVFSTTANFGVFFGSGAPTLAAAKGSLYLRSDGTTTNDRMYVNTNGSTTWTAVITAS
;
A
#
# COMPACT_ATOMS: atom_id res chain seq x y z
N ASN A 1 -0.10 -28.52 10.76
CA ASN A 1 -1.20 -27.84 10.08
C ASN A 1 -1.94 -26.91 11.04
N LEU A 2 -2.32 -25.76 10.55
CA LEU A 2 -3.21 -24.87 11.30
C LEU A 2 -4.64 -25.10 10.81
N THR A 3 -5.53 -25.24 11.76
CA THR A 3 -6.95 -25.47 11.49
C THR A 3 -7.77 -24.27 11.93
N THR A 4 -9.09 -24.43 12.01
CA THR A 4 -10.03 -23.36 12.35
C THR A 4 -9.71 -22.71 13.69
N GLY A 5 -9.83 -21.40 13.78
CA GLY A 5 -9.65 -20.65 15.02
C GLY A 5 -8.20 -20.45 15.43
N ALA A 6 -7.24 -20.95 14.65
CA ALA A 6 -5.82 -20.76 14.96
C ALA A 6 -5.29 -19.49 14.33
N GLN A 7 -4.30 -18.90 14.99
CA GLN A 7 -3.57 -17.75 14.50
C GLN A 7 -2.16 -18.20 14.12
N MET A 8 -1.68 -17.77 12.96
CA MET A 8 -0.31 -18.02 12.54
C MET A 8 0.50 -16.75 12.74
N VAL A 9 1.61 -16.85 13.47
CA VAL A 9 2.54 -15.74 13.65
C VAL A 9 3.86 -16.14 13.01
N ALA A 10 4.32 -15.34 12.05
CA ALA A 10 5.61 -15.56 11.39
C ALA A 10 6.50 -14.35 11.62
N LEU A 11 7.78 -14.61 11.96
CA LEU A 11 8.76 -13.55 12.17
C LEU A 11 9.51 -13.18 10.89
N GLY A 12 9.23 -13.83 9.80
CA GLY A 12 9.82 -13.58 8.49
C GLY A 12 8.81 -13.82 7.40
N ASN A 13 9.29 -14.24 6.26
CA ASN A 13 8.43 -14.47 5.11
C ASN A 13 7.61 -15.74 5.28
N VAL A 14 6.39 -15.71 4.76
CA VAL A 14 5.59 -16.91 4.55
C VAL A 14 5.70 -17.26 3.08
N THR A 15 6.27 -18.41 2.79
CA THR A 15 6.53 -18.86 1.42
C THR A 15 5.59 -20.00 1.07
N GLY A 16 4.96 -19.92 -0.08
CA GLY A 16 4.04 -20.95 -0.52
C GLY A 16 3.51 -20.66 -1.91
N GLY A 17 2.43 -21.29 -2.26
CA GLY A 17 1.73 -21.02 -3.50
C GLY A 17 0.81 -19.81 -3.34
N ASN A 18 -0.48 -20.05 -3.48
CA ASN A 18 -1.46 -18.97 -3.38
C ASN A 18 -1.88 -18.73 -1.93
N ILE A 19 -2.22 -17.50 -1.63
CA ILE A 19 -2.93 -17.15 -0.41
C ILE A 19 -4.42 -17.03 -0.78
N VAL A 20 -5.25 -17.89 -0.20
CA VAL A 20 -6.69 -17.92 -0.47
C VAL A 20 -7.43 -17.68 0.84
N THR A 21 -8.32 -16.71 0.84
CA THR A 21 -9.10 -16.37 2.03
C THR A 21 -10.50 -15.94 1.63
N ASN A 22 -11.49 -16.22 2.48
CA ASN A 22 -12.85 -15.70 2.35
C ASN A 22 -13.00 -14.33 3.01
N GLY A 23 -11.98 -13.85 3.69
CA GLY A 23 -11.98 -12.55 4.33
C GLY A 23 -11.11 -11.55 3.60
N GLN A 24 -10.52 -10.68 4.36
CA GLN A 24 -9.65 -9.63 3.85
C GLN A 24 -8.20 -10.02 3.95
N VAL A 25 -7.37 -9.56 3.02
CA VAL A 25 -5.92 -9.55 3.15
C VAL A 25 -5.54 -8.11 3.48
N ARG A 26 -4.98 -7.89 4.66
CA ARG A 26 -4.61 -6.55 5.13
C ARG A 26 -3.10 -6.41 5.18
N SER A 27 -2.61 -5.31 4.62
CA SER A 27 -1.18 -4.97 4.66
C SER A 27 -0.82 -4.11 5.88
N PHE A 28 -1.81 -3.68 6.67
CA PHE A 28 -1.58 -2.76 7.76
C PHE A 28 -2.55 -3.09 8.91
N ASN A 29 -2.00 -3.22 10.11
CA ASN A 29 -2.79 -3.59 11.29
C ASN A 29 -3.18 -2.39 12.15
N GLY A 30 -2.85 -1.17 11.76
CA GLY A 30 -3.23 0.04 12.48
C GLY A 30 -4.66 0.45 12.19
N THR A 31 -5.24 1.28 13.06
CA THR A 31 -6.59 1.80 12.89
C THR A 31 -6.61 3.12 12.13
N ALA A 32 -5.53 3.87 12.19
CA ALA A 32 -5.39 5.14 11.46
C ALA A 32 -4.38 4.96 10.33
N VAL A 33 -4.71 5.45 9.13
CA VAL A 33 -3.79 5.35 8.01
C VAL A 33 -2.56 6.25 8.25
N PRO A 34 -1.37 5.85 7.81
CA PRO A 34 -0.17 6.64 8.04
C PRO A 34 -0.20 7.94 7.25
N ALA A 35 0.21 9.04 7.87
CA ALA A 35 0.29 10.33 7.19
C ALA A 35 1.39 10.28 6.12
N GLY A 36 1.03 10.60 4.87
CA GLY A 36 1.96 10.55 3.74
C GLY A 36 2.33 9.15 3.29
N GLY A 37 1.75 8.12 3.91
CA GLY A 37 2.07 6.72 3.62
C GLY A 37 3.36 6.28 4.29
N THR A 38 3.66 5.01 4.17
CA THR A 38 4.92 4.43 4.65
C THR A 38 5.32 3.28 3.73
N ALA A 39 6.62 3.12 3.53
CA ALA A 39 7.14 2.02 2.73
C ALA A 39 6.86 0.65 3.36
N GLY A 40 6.57 0.62 4.66
CA GLY A 40 6.29 -0.62 5.39
C GLY A 40 4.84 -1.09 5.33
N ALA A 41 3.94 -0.35 4.68
CA ALA A 41 2.53 -0.74 4.60
C ALA A 41 2.00 -0.49 3.20
N GLY A 42 1.51 -1.54 2.59
CA GLY A 42 0.99 -1.54 1.22
C GLY A 42 1.13 -2.93 0.63
N TYR A 43 0.81 -3.05 -0.63
CA TYR A 43 1.02 -4.29 -1.37
C TYR A 43 2.15 -4.07 -2.37
N VAL A 44 3.26 -4.77 -2.16
CA VAL A 44 4.47 -4.63 -2.97
C VAL A 44 4.54 -5.79 -3.94
N PHE A 45 4.63 -5.47 -5.23
CA PHE A 45 4.72 -6.46 -6.30
C PHE A 45 6.17 -6.90 -6.51
N SER A 46 7.10 -6.01 -6.26
CA SER A 46 8.52 -6.29 -6.37
C SER A 46 9.27 -5.48 -5.32
N THR A 47 10.23 -6.10 -4.65
CA THR A 47 11.08 -5.41 -3.69
C THR A 47 12.12 -4.53 -4.36
N THR A 48 12.30 -4.65 -5.69
CA THR A 48 13.17 -3.73 -6.42
C THR A 48 12.58 -2.34 -6.36
N ALA A 49 13.24 -1.43 -5.66
CA ALA A 49 12.81 -0.05 -5.46
C ALA A 49 11.39 0.08 -4.87
N ASN A 50 10.87 -1.00 -4.27
CA ASN A 50 9.59 -0.97 -3.55
C ASN A 50 8.42 -0.62 -4.48
N PHE A 51 8.23 -1.41 -5.53
CA PHE A 51 7.17 -1.19 -6.51
C PHE A 51 5.86 -1.80 -6.03
N GLY A 52 4.82 -1.00 -5.87
CA GLY A 52 3.54 -1.49 -5.40
C GLY A 52 2.46 -0.43 -5.28
N VAL A 53 1.46 -0.70 -4.42
CA VAL A 53 0.36 0.19 -4.12
C VAL A 53 0.41 0.53 -2.64
N PHE A 54 0.43 1.83 -2.34
CA PHE A 54 0.54 2.35 -0.98
C PHE A 54 -0.68 3.19 -0.65
N PHE A 55 -0.81 3.59 0.61
CA PHE A 55 -1.97 4.34 1.06
C PHE A 55 -1.60 5.22 2.25
N GLY A 56 -2.38 6.27 2.46
CA GLY A 56 -2.15 7.15 3.60
C GLY A 56 -3.11 8.32 3.60
N SER A 57 -2.95 9.19 4.58
CA SER A 57 -3.64 10.47 4.66
C SER A 57 -2.70 11.57 4.17
N GLY A 58 -3.29 12.62 3.60
CA GLY A 58 -2.49 13.70 3.02
C GLY A 58 -1.75 13.27 1.76
N ALA A 59 -1.00 14.19 1.20
CA ALA A 59 -0.19 13.93 0.02
C ALA A 59 0.94 12.94 0.35
N PRO A 60 1.32 12.06 -0.60
CA PRO A 60 2.35 11.06 -0.32
C PRO A 60 3.72 11.69 -0.12
N THR A 61 4.45 11.16 0.89
CA THR A 61 5.82 11.56 1.19
C THR A 61 6.79 10.39 1.18
N LEU A 62 6.30 9.16 1.09
CA LEU A 62 7.15 7.97 1.06
C LEU A 62 7.92 7.86 -0.25
N ALA A 63 9.01 7.11 -0.22
CA ALA A 63 9.76 6.75 -1.43
C ALA A 63 9.27 5.41 -1.97
N ALA A 64 9.12 5.31 -3.29
CA ALA A 64 8.71 4.09 -3.94
C ALA A 64 9.21 4.06 -5.37
N ALA A 65 9.05 2.92 -6.04
CA ALA A 65 9.47 2.79 -7.42
C ALA A 65 8.59 3.62 -8.35
N LYS A 66 9.17 4.04 -9.45
CA LYS A 66 8.43 4.72 -10.52
C LYS A 66 7.26 3.84 -10.98
N GLY A 67 6.09 4.42 -11.10
CA GLY A 67 4.88 3.72 -11.50
C GLY A 67 4.06 3.19 -10.33
N SER A 68 4.58 3.24 -9.10
CA SER A 68 3.80 2.87 -7.91
C SER A 68 2.61 3.80 -7.73
N LEU A 69 1.55 3.30 -7.12
CA LEU A 69 0.34 4.07 -6.85
C LEU A 69 0.22 4.38 -5.36
N TYR A 70 -0.46 5.47 -5.07
CA TYR A 70 -0.78 5.89 -3.70
C TYR A 70 -2.26 6.25 -3.64
N LEU A 71 -2.97 5.67 -2.69
CA LEU A 71 -4.38 5.94 -2.43
C LEU A 71 -4.49 6.84 -1.21
N ARG A 72 -5.07 8.02 -1.39
CA ARG A 72 -5.20 9.00 -0.33
C ARG A 72 -6.55 8.90 0.34
N SER A 73 -6.57 8.69 1.66
CA SER A 73 -7.79 8.42 2.41
C SER A 73 -8.66 9.67 2.61
N ASP A 74 -8.08 10.86 2.54
CA ASP A 74 -8.78 12.12 2.80
C ASP A 74 -8.84 13.03 1.59
N GLY A 75 -8.66 12.49 0.38
CA GLY A 75 -8.79 13.28 -0.84
C GLY A 75 -10.24 13.68 -1.11
N THR A 76 -10.45 14.94 -1.48
CA THR A 76 -11.80 15.49 -1.69
C THR A 76 -12.01 16.08 -3.08
N THR A 77 -10.95 16.26 -3.86
CA THR A 77 -11.03 16.90 -5.17
C THR A 77 -10.63 15.92 -6.28
N THR A 78 -10.77 16.34 -7.53
CA THR A 78 -10.46 15.49 -8.68
C THR A 78 -8.99 15.17 -8.82
N ASN A 79 -8.11 15.91 -8.14
CA ASN A 79 -6.66 15.75 -8.30
C ASN A 79 -5.93 15.51 -6.98
N ASP A 80 -6.62 15.00 -5.95
CA ASP A 80 -5.96 14.70 -4.69
C ASP A 80 -6.36 13.35 -4.09
N ARG A 81 -6.95 12.45 -4.89
CA ARG A 81 -7.44 11.15 -4.42
C ARG A 81 -6.45 10.03 -4.66
N MET A 82 -5.66 10.11 -5.73
CA MET A 82 -4.73 9.08 -6.14
C MET A 82 -3.50 9.72 -6.75
N TYR A 83 -2.34 9.08 -6.55
CA TYR A 83 -1.08 9.59 -7.08
C TYR A 83 -0.29 8.45 -7.71
N VAL A 84 0.55 8.79 -8.69
CA VAL A 84 1.50 7.87 -9.28
C VAL A 84 2.91 8.40 -9.05
N ASN A 85 3.85 7.50 -8.71
CA ASN A 85 5.24 7.88 -8.53
C ASN A 85 5.89 8.09 -9.88
N THR A 86 6.52 9.25 -10.09
CA THR A 86 7.05 9.62 -11.40
C THR A 86 8.57 9.66 -11.46
N ASN A 87 9.28 9.57 -10.33
CA ASN A 87 10.74 9.66 -10.36
C ASN A 87 11.48 8.49 -9.69
N GLY A 88 10.74 7.53 -9.14
CA GLY A 88 11.37 6.41 -8.43
C GLY A 88 11.93 6.78 -7.05
N SER A 89 11.52 7.90 -6.50
CA SER A 89 11.89 8.35 -5.15
C SER A 89 10.65 8.94 -4.48
N THR A 90 10.66 10.22 -4.15
CA THR A 90 9.59 10.85 -3.36
C THR A 90 8.69 11.77 -4.17
N THR A 91 8.81 11.80 -5.48
CA THR A 91 7.97 12.65 -6.32
C THR A 91 6.74 11.88 -6.80
N TRP A 92 5.60 12.38 -6.42
CA TRP A 92 4.29 11.80 -6.75
C TRP A 92 3.48 12.82 -7.52
N THR A 93 2.87 12.37 -8.60
CA THR A 93 2.03 13.21 -9.45
C THR A 93 0.58 12.77 -9.31
N ALA A 94 -0.31 13.72 -9.09
CA ALA A 94 -1.73 13.42 -8.92
C ALA A 94 -2.31 12.83 -10.19
N VAL A 95 -3.18 11.83 -10.00
CA VAL A 95 -4.00 11.27 -11.07
C VAL A 95 -5.34 12.01 -11.03
N ILE A 96 -5.74 12.58 -12.15
CA ILE A 96 -7.01 13.32 -12.23
C ILE A 96 -8.14 12.31 -12.34
N THR A 97 -9.09 12.41 -11.42
CA THR A 97 -10.28 11.56 -11.38
C THR A 97 -11.52 12.38 -11.73
N ALA A 98 -12.60 11.69 -11.97
CA ALA A 98 -13.90 12.36 -12.18
C ALA A 98 -14.36 13.00 -10.86
N SER A 99 -15.15 14.04 -10.97
CA SER A 99 -15.71 14.72 -9.82
C SER A 99 -16.76 13.88 -9.09
#